data_bb6a36e2fe388c78d41c15bf3727e107
#
_entry.id   bb6a36e2fe388c78d41c15bf3727e107
#
_cell.length_a   1.000
_cell.length_b   1.000
_cell.length_c   1.000
_cell.angle_alpha   90.00
_cell.angle_beta   90.00
_cell.angle_gamma   90.00
#
_symmetry.space_group_name_H-M   'P 1'
#
loop_
_entity.id
_entity.type
_entity.pdbx_description
1 polymer ?
#
loop_
_entity_poly.entity_id
_entity_poly.type
_entity_poly.pdbx_seq_one_letter_code
_entity_poly.pdbx_strand_id
1 'polypeptide(L)'
;MRKDVMMISAGLMMLALASCDKTEVREITEDRLVPQPVDTLKVSDHFYLDGYLSRTSEDIGGRQLNAVNLYHDGEDLYVANFAGKCIDVFDAETLELKRSISNADRTLARDVYAEGEHLFVAAGDSREVQIFDKKTGKYLSRLGTGNWQGSNVSWAGCVCATPRLVFVRDSKEMNIRVFDREALDMNAASNNNVYAKLATGSYFIGSKFEPQSESYDMEVIGDSLYTFIPRTGTIYAWKVQDIIEKKGDAPVQVTETWNARLRSISKTDDKEKFFVSMDKDGKMQLAEHTLADIQKRDFSQPIRSFAGDGRVSLPSQTIVTYQKEKLIMTNGAKLERWEIRNHPSYEIQPRQK
;
A
#
# COMPACT_ATOMS: atom_id res chain seq x y z
N MET A 1 -61.58 -17.15 18.90
CA MET A 1 -60.32 -16.89 19.65
C MET A 1 -59.20 -17.91 19.46
N ARG A 2 -59.15 -18.68 18.37
CA ARG A 2 -58.05 -19.67 18.12
C ARG A 2 -57.28 -19.47 16.80
N LYS A 3 -57.70 -18.49 15.96
CA LYS A 3 -57.00 -18.21 14.69
C LYS A 3 -55.87 -17.17 14.83
N ASP A 4 -55.96 -16.27 15.81
CA ASP A 4 -54.98 -15.17 15.94
C ASP A 4 -53.66 -15.58 16.56
N VAL A 5 -53.70 -16.66 17.41
CA VAL A 5 -52.46 -17.21 18.06
C VAL A 5 -51.59 -17.96 17.07
N MET A 6 -52.14 -18.52 15.99
CA MET A 6 -51.40 -19.31 15.01
C MET A 6 -50.67 -18.42 13.99
N MET A 7 -51.14 -17.20 13.73
CA MET A 7 -50.43 -16.26 12.85
C MET A 7 -49.24 -15.61 13.54
N ILE A 8 -49.29 -15.36 14.86
CA ILE A 8 -48.17 -14.79 15.61
C ILE A 8 -47.01 -15.78 15.70
N SER A 9 -47.30 -17.09 15.82
CA SER A 9 -46.24 -18.07 15.86
C SER A 9 -45.55 -18.31 14.49
N ALA A 10 -46.28 -18.17 13.39
CA ALA A 10 -45.68 -18.27 12.03
C ALA A 10 -44.82 -17.05 11.69
N GLY A 11 -45.23 -15.84 12.15
CA GLY A 11 -44.44 -14.64 12.00
C GLY A 11 -43.13 -14.65 12.82
N LEU A 12 -43.19 -15.20 14.06
CA LEU A 12 -42.01 -15.31 14.90
C LEU A 12 -41.03 -16.39 14.40
N MET A 13 -41.54 -17.44 13.77
CA MET A 13 -40.69 -18.52 13.23
C MET A 13 -39.96 -18.10 11.94
N MET A 14 -40.59 -17.22 11.14
CA MET A 14 -39.89 -16.64 9.98
C MET A 14 -38.80 -15.61 10.38
N LEU A 15 -39.03 -14.83 11.44
CA LEU A 15 -38.04 -13.93 12.00
C LEU A 15 -36.82 -14.69 12.60
N ALA A 16 -37.04 -15.87 13.19
CA ALA A 16 -35.95 -16.67 13.75
C ALA A 16 -35.08 -17.35 12.69
N LEU A 17 -35.64 -17.69 11.53
CA LEU A 17 -34.88 -18.28 10.40
C LEU A 17 -34.14 -17.20 9.60
N ALA A 18 -34.61 -15.95 9.61
CA ALA A 18 -33.95 -14.81 8.97
C ALA A 18 -32.75 -14.28 9.77
N SER A 19 -32.64 -14.64 11.05
CA SER A 19 -31.54 -14.15 11.91
C SER A 19 -30.23 -14.97 11.74
N CYS A 20 -30.23 -16.06 11.00
CA CYS A 20 -29.03 -16.84 10.75
C CYS A 20 -28.19 -16.32 9.57
N ASP A 21 -28.79 -15.52 8.72
CA ASP A 21 -28.06 -14.84 7.65
C ASP A 21 -27.96 -13.37 8.02
N LYS A 22 -26.76 -12.94 8.41
CA LYS A 22 -26.49 -11.53 8.79
C LYS A 22 -26.55 -10.54 7.62
N THR A 23 -27.06 -10.92 6.50
CA THR A 23 -27.61 -10.00 5.53
C THR A 23 -28.83 -9.38 6.15
N GLU A 24 -28.82 -8.08 6.38
CA GLU A 24 -29.95 -7.32 6.87
C GLU A 24 -31.25 -7.74 6.13
N VAL A 25 -31.98 -8.69 6.68
CA VAL A 25 -33.36 -8.84 6.32
C VAL A 25 -34.07 -7.66 6.99
N ARG A 26 -33.99 -6.50 6.36
CA ARG A 26 -34.89 -5.41 6.71
C ARG A 26 -36.29 -5.93 6.55
N GLU A 27 -37.13 -5.68 7.52
CA GLU A 27 -38.56 -5.97 7.40
C GLU A 27 -39.07 -5.46 6.04
N ILE A 28 -39.23 -6.37 5.10
CA ILE A 28 -39.86 -6.09 3.83
C ILE A 28 -41.35 -6.14 4.11
N THR A 29 -41.93 -5.04 4.48
CA THR A 29 -43.38 -4.90 4.44
C THR A 29 -43.83 -5.07 2.99
N GLU A 30 -45.04 -5.61 2.77
CA GLU A 30 -45.59 -5.82 1.42
C GLU A 30 -45.53 -4.56 0.55
N ASP A 31 -45.58 -3.39 1.17
CA ASP A 31 -45.50 -2.07 0.51
C ASP A 31 -44.06 -1.77 -0.05
N ARG A 32 -43.04 -2.49 0.40
CA ARG A 32 -41.66 -2.39 -0.15
C ARG A 32 -41.33 -3.35 -1.27
N LEU A 33 -42.26 -4.22 -1.62
CA LEU A 33 -42.18 -5.09 -2.80
C LEU A 33 -42.51 -4.34 -4.10
N VAL A 34 -42.71 -3.01 -4.04
CA VAL A 34 -42.82 -2.18 -5.24
C VAL A 34 -41.47 -2.29 -5.98
N PRO A 35 -41.49 -2.63 -7.27
CA PRO A 35 -40.27 -2.73 -8.05
C PRO A 35 -39.50 -1.42 -7.99
N GLN A 36 -38.42 -1.39 -7.22
CA GLN A 36 -37.45 -0.30 -7.33
C GLN A 36 -36.68 -0.52 -8.63
N PRO A 37 -36.33 0.53 -9.36
CA PRO A 37 -35.43 0.39 -10.50
C PRO A 37 -34.20 -0.38 -10.07
N VAL A 38 -33.77 -1.37 -10.84
CA VAL A 38 -32.63 -2.26 -10.53
C VAL A 38 -31.34 -1.50 -10.26
N ASP A 39 -31.22 -0.29 -10.75
CA ASP A 39 -30.09 0.63 -10.65
C ASP A 39 -29.89 1.20 -9.23
N THR A 40 -30.83 1.03 -8.31
CA THR A 40 -30.75 1.56 -6.95
C THR A 40 -30.39 0.54 -5.88
N LEU A 41 -30.37 -0.76 -6.23
CA LEU A 41 -29.88 -1.81 -5.38
C LEU A 41 -28.41 -2.14 -5.74
N LYS A 42 -27.51 -1.21 -5.45
CA LYS A 42 -26.09 -1.56 -5.37
C LYS A 42 -25.91 -2.45 -4.15
N VAL A 43 -25.90 -3.75 -4.39
CA VAL A 43 -25.61 -4.75 -3.38
C VAL A 43 -24.11 -4.71 -3.13
N SER A 44 -23.80 -4.43 -1.91
CA SER A 44 -22.52 -4.41 -1.23
C SER A 44 -21.25 -4.60 -2.07
N ASP A 45 -20.55 -3.52 -2.26
CA ASP A 45 -19.19 -3.47 -2.78
C ASP A 45 -18.20 -4.00 -1.71
N HIS A 46 -18.44 -5.22 -1.23
CA HIS A 46 -17.59 -5.87 -0.24
C HIS A 46 -16.86 -7.06 -0.84
N PHE A 47 -15.64 -7.26 -0.38
CA PHE A 47 -14.87 -8.46 -0.70
C PHE A 47 -14.38 -9.14 0.59
N TYR A 48 -14.03 -10.40 0.47
CA TYR A 48 -13.36 -11.17 1.51
C TYR A 48 -12.08 -11.79 0.96
N LEU A 49 -11.21 -12.24 1.84
CA LEU A 49 -9.94 -12.86 1.50
C LEU A 49 -10.02 -14.36 1.71
N ASP A 50 -9.58 -15.13 0.70
CA ASP A 50 -9.58 -16.59 0.67
C ASP A 50 -8.24 -17.10 0.12
N GLY A 51 -8.04 -18.40 0.04
CA GLY A 51 -6.90 -19.00 -0.63
C GLY A 51 -5.55 -18.65 -0.01
N TYR A 52 -5.40 -18.80 1.29
CA TYR A 52 -4.26 -18.40 2.07
C TYR A 52 -2.98 -19.16 1.75
N LEU A 53 -1.90 -18.43 1.47
CA LEU A 53 -0.54 -18.91 1.40
C LEU A 53 0.36 -18.02 2.25
N SER A 54 1.32 -18.59 2.99
CA SER A 54 2.24 -17.81 3.81
C SER A 54 3.68 -18.30 3.74
N ARG A 55 4.60 -17.40 4.08
CA ARG A 55 6.02 -17.67 4.27
C ARG A 55 6.52 -16.96 5.53
N THR A 56 7.40 -17.66 6.24
CA THR A 56 8.05 -17.21 7.48
C THR A 56 9.55 -17.34 7.36
N SER A 57 10.29 -17.06 8.42
CA SER A 57 11.73 -17.26 8.50
C SER A 57 12.16 -18.71 8.21
N GLU A 58 11.34 -19.67 8.59
CA GLU A 58 11.64 -21.10 8.36
C GLU A 58 11.65 -21.44 6.87
N ASP A 59 10.71 -20.87 6.12
CA ASP A 59 10.56 -21.10 4.68
C ASP A 59 11.69 -20.50 3.84
N ILE A 60 12.49 -19.61 4.43
CA ILE A 60 13.66 -18.98 3.79
C ILE A 60 15.00 -19.44 4.38
N GLY A 61 15.05 -20.70 4.83
CA GLY A 61 16.27 -21.33 5.36
C GLY A 61 16.65 -20.88 6.76
N GLY A 62 15.69 -20.45 7.59
CA GLY A 62 15.91 -20.03 8.98
C GLY A 62 16.49 -18.62 9.12
N ARG A 63 16.69 -17.90 8.02
CA ARG A 63 17.12 -16.50 8.07
C ARG A 63 15.96 -15.65 8.60
N GLN A 64 16.26 -14.70 9.48
CA GLN A 64 15.23 -13.83 10.03
C GLN A 64 14.51 -13.04 8.94
N LEU A 65 13.18 -13.17 8.88
CA LEU A 65 12.31 -12.36 8.07
C LEU A 65 11.80 -11.18 8.91
N ASN A 66 12.09 -9.98 8.45
CA ASN A 66 11.47 -8.75 8.93
C ASN A 66 11.19 -7.87 7.71
N ALA A 67 10.10 -8.20 7.04
CA ALA A 67 9.63 -7.51 5.86
C ALA A 67 9.03 -6.15 6.27
N VAL A 68 9.71 -5.08 5.92
CA VAL A 68 9.27 -3.70 6.27
C VAL A 68 8.60 -2.99 5.10
N ASN A 69 8.87 -3.42 3.87
CA ASN A 69 8.16 -2.97 2.68
C ASN A 69 8.16 -4.04 1.60
N LEU A 70 7.21 -3.94 0.68
CA LEU A 70 6.99 -4.85 -0.44
C LEU A 70 6.87 -4.05 -1.73
N TYR A 71 7.44 -4.56 -2.81
CA TYR A 71 7.26 -4.03 -4.15
C TYR A 71 7.07 -5.15 -5.17
N HIS A 72 6.05 -5.02 -5.98
CA HIS A 72 5.71 -6.01 -7.01
C HIS A 72 6.09 -5.51 -8.40
N ASP A 73 6.79 -6.33 -9.17
CA ASP A 73 7.15 -6.06 -10.56
C ASP A 73 7.13 -7.34 -11.40
N GLY A 74 6.08 -7.50 -12.19
CA GLY A 74 5.88 -8.68 -13.02
C GLY A 74 5.63 -9.94 -12.21
N GLU A 75 6.55 -10.91 -12.28
CA GLU A 75 6.50 -12.16 -11.50
C GLU A 75 7.33 -12.09 -10.21
N ASP A 76 8.03 -11.00 -9.98
CA ASP A 76 8.89 -10.82 -8.83
C ASP A 76 8.23 -9.95 -7.76
N LEU A 77 8.24 -10.47 -6.54
CA LEU A 77 7.93 -9.73 -5.33
C LEU A 77 9.22 -9.42 -4.60
N TYR A 78 9.57 -8.15 -4.55
CA TYR A 78 10.73 -7.66 -3.80
C TYR A 78 10.31 -7.34 -2.38
N VAL A 79 11.02 -7.88 -1.42
CA VAL A 79 10.76 -7.74 0.01
C VAL A 79 11.94 -7.06 0.68
N ALA A 80 11.74 -5.86 1.18
CA ALA A 80 12.73 -5.18 2.01
C ALA A 80 12.85 -5.91 3.35
N ASN A 81 13.82 -6.84 3.48
CA ASN A 81 14.04 -7.61 4.69
C ASN A 81 15.10 -6.94 5.56
N PHE A 82 14.65 -6.09 6.49
CA PHE A 82 15.53 -5.30 7.32
C PHE A 82 16.44 -6.15 8.23
N ALA A 83 15.88 -7.13 8.94
CA ALA A 83 16.67 -7.99 9.82
C ALA A 83 17.59 -8.96 9.05
N GLY A 84 17.14 -9.41 7.87
CA GLY A 84 17.95 -10.22 6.97
C GLY A 84 19.04 -9.43 6.24
N LYS A 85 19.05 -8.11 6.36
CA LYS A 85 19.98 -7.18 5.70
C LYS A 85 20.07 -7.40 4.18
N CYS A 86 18.94 -7.60 3.55
CA CYS A 86 18.85 -7.90 2.12
C CYS A 86 17.49 -7.50 1.55
N ILE A 87 17.39 -7.58 0.23
CA ILE A 87 16.15 -7.68 -0.47
C ILE A 87 15.93 -9.15 -0.81
N ASP A 88 14.87 -9.74 -0.33
CA ASP A 88 14.44 -11.07 -0.72
C ASP A 88 13.50 -10.96 -1.92
N VAL A 89 13.78 -11.74 -2.96
CA VAL A 89 12.97 -11.77 -4.17
C VAL A 89 12.22 -13.09 -4.19
N PHE A 90 10.91 -12.98 -4.10
CA PHE A 90 10.00 -14.12 -4.14
C PHE A 90 9.31 -14.18 -5.49
N ASP A 91 8.87 -15.35 -5.86
CA ASP A 91 7.85 -15.50 -6.88
C ASP A 91 6.52 -14.98 -6.31
N ALA A 92 5.90 -14.04 -7.01
CA ALA A 92 4.69 -13.40 -6.50
C ALA A 92 3.47 -14.35 -6.46
N GLU A 93 3.48 -15.41 -7.28
CA GLU A 93 2.40 -16.41 -7.34
C GLU A 93 2.53 -17.47 -6.24
N THR A 94 3.73 -18.02 -6.07
CA THR A 94 3.98 -19.16 -5.17
C THR A 94 4.55 -18.74 -3.83
N LEU A 95 5.01 -17.50 -3.70
CA LEU A 95 5.82 -16.99 -2.59
C LEU A 95 7.08 -17.86 -2.35
N GLU A 96 7.61 -18.54 -3.37
CA GLU A 96 8.89 -19.22 -3.26
C GLU A 96 10.04 -18.22 -3.36
N LEU A 97 11.01 -18.35 -2.48
CA LEU A 97 12.21 -17.50 -2.50
C LEU A 97 13.06 -17.83 -3.73
N LYS A 98 13.17 -16.89 -4.67
CA LYS A 98 14.00 -17.03 -5.87
C LYS A 98 15.46 -16.71 -5.57
N ARG A 99 15.74 -15.62 -4.87
CA ARG A 99 17.08 -15.13 -4.54
C ARG A 99 17.05 -14.07 -3.45
N SER A 100 18.22 -13.72 -2.95
CA SER A 100 18.42 -12.58 -2.06
C SER A 100 19.50 -11.66 -2.61
N ILE A 101 19.27 -10.36 -2.50
CA ILE A 101 20.14 -9.30 -3.03
C ILE A 101 20.65 -8.48 -1.86
N SER A 102 21.96 -8.30 -1.76
CA SER A 102 22.57 -7.47 -0.71
C SER A 102 23.92 -6.92 -1.14
N ASN A 103 24.36 -5.87 -0.47
CA ASN A 103 25.72 -5.36 -0.56
C ASN A 103 26.42 -5.59 0.79
N ALA A 104 27.00 -6.77 0.94
CA ALA A 104 27.85 -7.17 2.05
C ALA A 104 27.37 -6.67 3.42
N ASP A 105 26.31 -7.21 3.95
CA ASP A 105 25.71 -6.89 5.28
C ASP A 105 25.28 -5.42 5.50
N ARG A 106 25.33 -4.60 4.48
CA ARG A 106 25.00 -3.16 4.55
C ARG A 106 23.59 -2.82 4.05
N THR A 107 22.87 -3.79 3.52
CA THR A 107 21.53 -3.55 2.95
C THR A 107 20.47 -3.57 4.05
N LEU A 108 20.47 -2.54 4.90
CA LEU A 108 19.42 -2.34 5.91
C LEU A 108 18.20 -1.73 5.23
N ALA A 109 17.54 -2.55 4.40
CA ALA A 109 16.46 -2.12 3.53
C ALA A 109 15.23 -1.65 4.31
N ARG A 110 14.82 -0.41 4.05
CA ARG A 110 13.56 0.17 4.53
C ARG A 110 12.50 0.15 3.48
N ASP A 111 12.92 0.29 2.22
CA ASP A 111 12.04 0.31 1.08
C ASP A 111 12.79 -0.17 -0.16
N VAL A 112 12.04 -0.62 -1.15
CA VAL A 112 12.57 -1.13 -2.41
C VAL A 112 11.64 -0.75 -3.56
N TYR A 113 12.24 -0.33 -4.67
CA TYR A 113 11.52 0.06 -5.89
C TYR A 113 12.27 -0.40 -7.13
N ALA A 114 11.58 -1.03 -8.07
CA ALA A 114 12.16 -1.43 -9.35
C ALA A 114 11.70 -0.49 -10.48
N GLU A 115 12.65 0.00 -11.27
CA GLU A 115 12.33 0.79 -12.45
C GLU A 115 13.33 0.52 -13.57
N GLY A 116 12.83 0.03 -14.70
CA GLY A 116 13.66 -0.42 -15.80
C GLY A 116 14.57 -1.59 -15.39
N GLU A 117 15.87 -1.46 -15.60
CA GLU A 117 16.87 -2.47 -15.24
C GLU A 117 17.44 -2.31 -13.82
N HIS A 118 16.98 -1.32 -13.07
CA HIS A 118 17.54 -0.99 -11.77
C HIS A 118 16.58 -1.31 -10.63
N LEU A 119 17.17 -1.70 -9.52
CA LEU A 119 16.52 -1.84 -8.23
C LEU A 119 17.10 -0.79 -7.29
N PHE A 120 16.25 0.09 -6.78
CA PHE A 120 16.57 1.13 -5.83
C PHE A 120 16.16 0.69 -4.43
N VAL A 121 17.08 0.74 -3.47
CA VAL A 121 16.86 0.26 -2.11
C VAL A 121 17.15 1.38 -1.14
N ALA A 122 16.14 1.90 -0.46
CA ALA A 122 16.32 2.87 0.60
C ALA A 122 16.93 2.19 1.83
N ALA A 123 18.18 2.51 2.12
CA ALA A 123 18.94 1.99 3.25
C ALA A 123 19.17 3.12 4.28
N GLY A 124 18.10 3.48 5.02
CA GLY A 124 18.05 4.64 5.89
C GLY A 124 19.17 4.67 6.93
N ASP A 125 19.43 3.56 7.58
CA ASP A 125 20.49 3.45 8.60
C ASP A 125 21.88 3.60 8.00
N SER A 126 22.06 3.29 6.71
CA SER A 126 23.29 3.48 5.95
C SER A 126 23.36 4.85 5.26
N ARG A 127 22.31 5.67 5.34
CA ARG A 127 22.20 7.02 4.74
C ARG A 127 22.43 7.05 3.26
N GLU A 128 21.87 6.10 2.57
CA GLU A 128 22.02 5.95 1.14
C GLU A 128 20.79 5.29 0.52
N VAL A 129 20.64 5.43 -0.78
CA VAL A 129 19.85 4.53 -1.60
C VAL A 129 20.84 3.69 -2.40
N GLN A 130 20.84 2.41 -2.19
CA GLN A 130 21.65 1.46 -2.94
C GLN A 130 21.00 1.17 -4.29
N ILE A 131 21.82 1.05 -5.34
CA ILE A 131 21.37 0.75 -6.69
C ILE A 131 21.94 -0.59 -7.10
N PHE A 132 21.06 -1.49 -7.51
CA PHE A 132 21.43 -2.82 -8.00
C PHE A 132 20.93 -3.02 -9.42
N ASP A 133 21.61 -3.86 -10.17
CA ASP A 133 21.08 -4.46 -11.37
C ASP A 133 19.93 -5.39 -10.99
N LYS A 134 18.74 -5.12 -11.52
CA LYS A 134 17.53 -5.85 -11.15
C LYS A 134 17.59 -7.32 -11.49
N LYS A 135 18.18 -7.67 -12.62
CA LYS A 135 18.25 -9.04 -13.13
C LYS A 135 19.24 -9.89 -12.37
N THR A 136 20.45 -9.36 -12.16
CA THR A 136 21.57 -10.12 -11.57
C THR A 136 21.68 -9.94 -10.05
N GLY A 137 21.08 -8.90 -9.49
CA GLY A 137 21.27 -8.51 -8.09
C GLY A 137 22.65 -7.90 -7.80
N LYS A 138 23.45 -7.60 -8.83
CA LYS A 138 24.76 -6.99 -8.67
C LYS A 138 24.62 -5.56 -8.16
N TYR A 139 25.33 -5.23 -7.08
CA TYR A 139 25.50 -3.86 -6.63
C TYR A 139 26.20 -3.00 -7.70
N LEU A 140 25.65 -1.86 -8.04
CA LEU A 140 26.18 -0.94 -9.03
C LEU A 140 26.75 0.32 -8.37
N SER A 141 25.93 1.06 -7.68
CA SER A 141 26.26 2.37 -7.12
C SER A 141 25.31 2.73 -5.97
N ARG A 142 25.34 3.98 -5.51
CA ARG A 142 24.42 4.51 -4.51
C ARG A 142 24.12 5.99 -4.74
N LEU A 143 23.00 6.44 -4.20
CA LEU A 143 22.67 7.86 -3.98
C LEU A 143 23.04 8.24 -2.56
N GLY A 144 23.76 9.35 -2.39
CA GLY A 144 24.33 9.72 -1.11
C GLY A 144 25.71 9.07 -0.90
N THR A 145 26.41 9.48 0.15
CA THR A 145 27.79 9.01 0.43
C THR A 145 27.89 7.89 1.46
N GLY A 146 26.79 7.57 2.12
CA GLY A 146 26.79 6.63 3.24
C GLY A 146 27.46 7.18 4.54
N ASN A 147 27.88 8.43 4.55
CA ASN A 147 28.56 9.10 5.66
C ASN A 147 27.79 10.32 6.15
N TRP A 148 28.03 10.75 7.40
CA TRP A 148 27.45 11.98 7.94
C TRP A 148 27.93 13.24 7.20
N GLN A 149 29.17 13.23 6.75
CA GLN A 149 29.79 14.37 6.11
C GLN A 149 29.60 14.32 4.60
N GLY A 150 29.03 15.37 4.04
CA GLY A 150 28.90 15.55 2.61
C GLY A 150 27.85 14.67 1.91
N SER A 151 27.05 13.89 2.64
CA SER A 151 25.95 13.15 2.03
C SER A 151 24.77 14.06 1.78
N ASN A 152 24.21 13.97 0.58
CA ASN A 152 22.95 14.60 0.24
C ASN A 152 21.73 13.73 0.61
N VAL A 153 21.93 12.58 1.25
CA VAL A 153 20.90 11.75 1.84
C VAL A 153 21.24 11.51 3.30
N SER A 154 20.43 12.04 4.21
CA SER A 154 20.64 11.89 5.66
C SER A 154 19.96 10.66 6.24
N TRP A 155 18.78 10.31 5.70
CA TRP A 155 18.03 9.13 6.09
C TRP A 155 17.02 8.76 4.98
N ALA A 156 17.35 7.78 4.14
CA ALA A 156 16.47 7.29 3.10
C ALA A 156 15.32 6.47 3.73
N GLY A 157 14.15 7.04 3.87
CA GLY A 157 12.97 6.39 4.43
C GLY A 157 12.22 5.57 3.40
N CYS A 158 11.99 6.14 2.21
CA CYS A 158 11.42 5.44 1.06
C CYS A 158 12.01 5.98 -0.25
N VAL A 159 11.78 5.23 -1.32
CA VAL A 159 12.27 5.54 -2.67
C VAL A 159 11.20 5.15 -3.70
N CYS A 160 11.02 5.99 -4.72
CA CYS A 160 10.34 5.59 -5.94
C CYS A 160 11.05 6.21 -7.15
N ALA A 161 10.75 5.70 -8.33
CA ALA A 161 11.42 6.16 -9.55
C ALA A 161 10.46 6.22 -10.74
N THR A 162 10.85 7.05 -11.70
CA THR A 162 10.31 7.09 -13.06
C THR A 162 11.45 6.79 -14.03
N PRO A 163 11.18 6.64 -15.33
CA PRO A 163 12.26 6.54 -16.30
C PRO A 163 13.27 7.70 -16.24
N ARG A 164 12.85 8.88 -15.78
CA ARG A 164 13.68 10.10 -15.75
C ARG A 164 14.23 10.44 -14.38
N LEU A 165 13.48 10.25 -13.30
CA LEU A 165 13.83 10.75 -11.97
C LEU A 165 13.80 9.64 -10.94
N VAL A 166 14.66 9.76 -9.91
CA VAL A 166 14.58 9.00 -8.65
C VAL A 166 14.22 9.96 -7.53
N PHE A 167 13.20 9.60 -6.78
CA PHE A 167 12.72 10.34 -5.62
C PHE A 167 13.11 9.60 -4.35
N VAL A 168 13.75 10.28 -3.43
CA VAL A 168 14.20 9.72 -2.15
C VAL A 168 13.62 10.56 -1.02
N ARG A 169 12.76 9.97 -0.22
CA ARG A 169 12.29 10.59 1.00
C ARG A 169 13.41 10.63 2.02
N ASP A 170 13.95 11.81 2.28
CA ASP A 170 14.87 12.03 3.38
C ASP A 170 14.08 12.36 4.65
N SER A 171 13.83 11.32 5.45
CA SER A 171 12.97 11.44 6.63
C SER A 171 13.58 12.30 7.73
N LYS A 172 14.90 12.45 7.77
CA LYS A 172 15.58 13.32 8.73
C LYS A 172 15.46 14.78 8.34
N GLU A 173 15.64 15.08 7.08
CA GLU A 173 15.60 16.43 6.54
C GLU A 173 14.18 16.88 6.16
N MET A 174 13.21 15.96 6.27
CA MET A 174 11.78 16.18 5.94
C MET A 174 11.59 16.80 4.56
N ASN A 175 12.26 16.23 3.58
CA ASN A 175 12.13 16.62 2.18
C ASN A 175 12.27 15.40 1.28
N ILE A 176 11.96 15.59 0.01
CA ILE A 176 12.23 14.61 -1.03
C ILE A 176 13.41 15.11 -1.83
N ARG A 177 14.47 14.30 -1.88
CA ARG A 177 15.62 14.50 -2.76
C ARG A 177 15.30 13.91 -4.11
N VAL A 178 15.48 14.68 -5.15
CA VAL A 178 15.25 14.25 -6.53
C VAL A 178 16.61 14.09 -7.22
N PHE A 179 16.81 12.97 -7.88
CA PHE A 179 18.00 12.69 -8.67
C PHE A 179 17.59 12.47 -10.13
N ASP A 180 18.39 12.99 -11.06
CA ASP A 180 18.22 12.77 -12.47
C ASP A 180 18.87 11.44 -12.86
N ARG A 181 18.08 10.47 -13.33
CA ARG A 181 18.58 9.13 -13.67
C ARG A 181 19.58 9.13 -14.81
N GLU A 182 19.43 10.01 -15.78
CA GLU A 182 20.36 10.11 -16.91
C GLU A 182 21.74 10.66 -16.49
N ALA A 183 21.78 11.39 -15.37
CA ALA A 183 23.00 11.92 -14.81
C ALA A 183 23.68 10.97 -13.81
N LEU A 184 23.10 9.79 -13.55
CA LEU A 184 23.69 8.80 -12.63
C LEU A 184 24.82 8.05 -13.32
N ASP A 185 25.97 7.97 -12.66
CA ASP A 185 27.07 7.11 -13.05
C ASP A 185 27.01 5.80 -12.25
N MET A 186 26.62 4.72 -12.91
CA MET A 186 26.50 3.39 -12.29
C MET A 186 27.85 2.73 -11.97
N ASN A 187 28.96 3.32 -12.43
CA ASN A 187 30.31 2.88 -12.11
C ASN A 187 30.96 3.73 -10.98
N ALA A 188 30.33 4.85 -10.63
CA ALA A 188 30.83 5.66 -9.53
C ALA A 188 30.52 5.02 -8.17
N ALA A 189 31.42 5.23 -7.21
CA ALA A 189 31.21 4.76 -5.84
C ALA A 189 29.97 5.40 -5.19
N SER A 190 29.59 6.59 -5.63
CA SER A 190 28.36 7.28 -5.20
C SER A 190 27.94 8.37 -6.16
N ASN A 191 26.64 8.64 -6.21
CA ASN A 191 26.01 9.74 -6.92
C ASN A 191 25.43 10.71 -5.89
N ASN A 192 25.91 11.93 -5.87
CA ASN A 192 25.54 12.90 -4.82
C ASN A 192 24.95 14.21 -5.38
N ASN A 193 24.73 14.27 -6.70
CA ASN A 193 24.18 15.45 -7.36
C ASN A 193 22.65 15.44 -7.27
N VAL A 194 22.12 16.21 -6.34
CA VAL A 194 20.68 16.40 -6.18
C VAL A 194 20.17 17.34 -7.27
N TYR A 195 19.21 16.88 -8.03
CA TYR A 195 18.56 17.64 -9.11
C TYR A 195 17.58 18.68 -8.55
N ALA A 196 16.78 18.29 -7.56
CA ALA A 196 15.82 19.17 -6.88
C ALA A 196 15.57 18.70 -5.43
N LYS A 197 15.02 19.59 -4.61
CA LYS A 197 14.58 19.29 -3.24
C LYS A 197 13.15 19.76 -3.08
N LEU A 198 12.24 18.84 -2.78
CA LEU A 198 10.83 19.16 -2.57
C LEU A 198 10.57 19.22 -1.07
N ALA A 199 10.14 20.39 -0.59
CA ALA A 199 9.85 20.58 0.82
C ALA A 199 8.55 19.84 1.20
N THR A 200 8.62 18.98 2.18
CA THR A 200 7.45 18.43 2.88
C THR A 200 7.37 19.14 4.22
N GLY A 201 6.21 19.65 4.57
CA GLY A 201 6.03 20.39 5.82
C GLY A 201 6.65 19.67 7.02
N SER A 202 7.20 20.44 7.94
CA SER A 202 7.79 19.90 9.16
C SER A 202 6.69 19.45 10.10
N TYR A 203 6.79 18.20 10.56
CA TYR A 203 5.95 17.73 11.64
C TYR A 203 6.81 17.55 12.90
N PHE A 204 6.70 18.49 13.84
CA PHE A 204 7.27 18.39 15.17
C PHE A 204 6.20 17.93 16.15
N ILE A 205 6.31 16.70 16.66
CA ILE A 205 5.65 16.34 17.90
C ILE A 205 6.71 16.32 19.01
N GLY A 206 6.79 17.44 19.74
CA GLY A 206 7.64 17.52 20.90
C GLY A 206 9.14 17.35 20.60
N SER A 207 9.94 17.26 21.63
CA SER A 207 11.41 17.20 21.57
C SER A 207 11.99 15.84 21.17
N LYS A 208 11.18 14.91 20.67
CA LYS A 208 11.63 13.56 20.25
C LYS A 208 11.33 13.36 18.77
N PHE A 209 12.40 13.38 18.00
CA PHE A 209 12.43 12.83 16.66
C PHE A 209 12.36 11.31 16.80
N GLU A 210 11.25 10.70 16.38
CA GLU A 210 11.13 9.26 16.26
C GLU A 210 11.11 8.86 14.78
N PRO A 211 12.29 8.70 14.15
CA PRO A 211 12.36 8.31 12.74
C PRO A 211 12.05 6.86 12.48
N GLN A 212 11.87 6.06 13.54
CA GLN A 212 11.96 4.60 13.46
C GLN A 212 10.63 3.88 13.24
N SER A 213 9.49 4.54 13.38
CA SER A 213 8.19 3.85 13.38
C SER A 213 7.26 4.16 12.21
N GLU A 214 7.63 5.06 11.31
CA GLU A 214 6.76 5.45 10.22
C GLU A 214 7.37 5.04 8.89
N SER A 215 6.89 3.93 8.32
CA SER A 215 7.05 3.67 6.89
C SER A 215 6.21 4.70 6.15
N TYR A 216 6.88 5.70 5.61
CA TYR A 216 6.28 6.63 4.67
C TYR A 216 6.12 5.89 3.35
N ASP A 217 4.99 6.09 2.72
CA ASP A 217 4.80 5.60 1.37
C ASP A 217 4.93 6.77 0.38
N MET A 218 5.53 6.49 -0.77
CA MET A 218 5.73 7.46 -1.84
C MET A 218 5.59 6.75 -3.18
N GLU A 219 4.71 7.27 -4.02
CA GLU A 219 4.40 6.62 -5.29
C GLU A 219 4.15 7.65 -6.38
N VAL A 220 4.54 7.31 -7.60
CA VAL A 220 4.15 8.06 -8.80
C VAL A 220 2.88 7.44 -9.36
N ILE A 221 1.81 8.22 -9.35
CA ILE A 221 0.49 7.84 -9.83
C ILE A 221 0.07 8.80 -10.93
N GLY A 222 -0.14 8.28 -12.14
CA GLY A 222 -0.38 9.11 -13.30
C GLY A 222 0.80 10.03 -13.59
N ASP A 223 0.58 11.33 -13.62
CA ASP A 223 1.59 12.36 -13.88
C ASP A 223 2.16 13.02 -12.61
N SER A 224 1.80 12.52 -11.44
CA SER A 224 2.08 13.16 -10.17
C SER A 224 2.81 12.23 -9.20
N LEU A 225 3.77 12.81 -8.48
CA LEU A 225 4.39 12.21 -7.32
C LEU A 225 3.52 12.47 -6.10
N TYR A 226 3.16 11.43 -5.37
CA TYR A 226 2.47 11.50 -4.08
C TYR A 226 3.39 11.03 -2.96
N THR A 227 3.32 11.68 -1.81
CA THR A 227 3.89 11.17 -0.57
C THR A 227 2.85 11.23 0.54
N PHE A 228 2.81 10.18 1.33
CA PHE A 228 1.82 9.96 2.37
C PHE A 228 2.53 10.01 3.72
N ILE A 229 2.01 10.80 4.64
CA ILE A 229 2.52 10.88 6.01
C ILE A 229 1.50 10.19 6.92
N PRO A 230 1.71 8.93 7.30
CA PRO A 230 0.70 8.12 7.98
C PRO A 230 0.20 8.73 9.28
N ARG A 231 1.09 9.39 10.01
CA ARG A 231 0.77 9.93 11.33
C ARG A 231 -0.22 11.09 11.31
N THR A 232 -0.14 11.94 10.30
CA THR A 232 -1.03 13.10 10.12
C THR A 232 -2.14 12.85 9.11
N GLY A 233 -2.02 11.79 8.32
CA GLY A 233 -2.86 11.59 7.14
C GLY A 233 -2.60 12.61 6.03
N THR A 234 -1.49 13.38 6.12
CA THR A 234 -1.18 14.40 5.12
C THR A 234 -0.70 13.78 3.83
N ILE A 235 -1.24 14.25 2.73
CA ILE A 235 -0.82 13.87 1.39
C ILE A 235 -0.27 15.11 0.68
N TYR A 236 0.94 15.00 0.17
CA TYR A 236 1.53 15.98 -0.72
C TYR A 236 1.57 15.44 -2.14
N ALA A 237 1.34 16.30 -3.12
CA ALA A 237 1.44 15.94 -4.52
C ALA A 237 2.22 16.99 -5.31
N TRP A 238 3.04 16.54 -6.25
CA TRP A 238 3.78 17.36 -7.21
C TRP A 238 3.58 16.81 -8.61
N LYS A 239 3.44 17.69 -9.59
CA LYS A 239 3.51 17.29 -10.99
C LYS A 239 4.95 16.91 -11.36
N VAL A 240 5.15 15.70 -11.85
CA VAL A 240 6.49 15.22 -12.22
C VAL A 240 7.10 16.10 -13.33
N GLN A 241 6.28 16.57 -14.27
CA GLN A 241 6.73 17.45 -15.34
C GLN A 241 7.21 18.81 -14.81
N ASP A 242 6.53 19.38 -13.81
CA ASP A 242 6.95 20.64 -13.20
C ASP A 242 8.29 20.51 -12.47
N ILE A 243 8.54 19.34 -11.86
CA ILE A 243 9.85 19.03 -11.26
C ILE A 243 10.94 18.96 -12.34
N ILE A 244 10.68 18.28 -13.46
CA ILE A 244 11.60 18.16 -14.58
C ILE A 244 11.93 19.55 -15.16
N GLU A 245 10.94 20.40 -15.29
CA GLU A 245 11.07 21.75 -15.85
C GLU A 245 11.53 22.79 -14.81
N LYS A 246 11.76 22.37 -13.56
CA LYS A 246 12.17 23.26 -12.44
C LYS A 246 11.23 24.45 -12.20
N LYS A 247 9.92 24.21 -12.39
CA LYS A 247 8.90 25.26 -12.23
C LYS A 247 8.60 25.64 -10.78
N GLY A 248 9.12 24.89 -9.81
CA GLY A 248 8.96 25.16 -8.38
C GLY A 248 9.04 23.91 -7.52
N ASP A 249 9.32 24.12 -6.24
CA ASP A 249 9.50 23.07 -5.25
C ASP A 249 8.25 22.87 -4.37
N ALA A 250 7.26 23.75 -4.50
CA ALA A 250 6.04 23.70 -3.72
C ALA A 250 5.11 22.59 -4.23
N PRO A 251 4.46 21.84 -3.34
CA PRO A 251 3.45 20.87 -3.75
C PRO A 251 2.27 21.58 -4.41
N VAL A 252 1.79 21.01 -5.51
CA VAL A 252 0.56 21.51 -6.18
C VAL A 252 -0.66 21.24 -5.32
N GLN A 253 -0.53 20.33 -4.37
CA GLN A 253 -1.63 19.97 -3.49
C GLN A 253 -1.09 19.48 -2.14
N VAL A 254 -1.69 19.98 -1.06
CA VAL A 254 -1.51 19.49 0.31
C VAL A 254 -2.89 19.22 0.90
N THR A 255 -3.10 18.09 1.50
CA THR A 255 -4.35 17.83 2.25
C THR A 255 -4.08 17.04 3.51
N GLU A 256 -4.79 17.41 4.52
CA GLU A 256 -4.78 16.75 5.81
C GLU A 256 -6.08 15.95 5.97
N THR A 257 -5.96 14.65 6.21
CA THR A 257 -7.11 13.78 6.48
C THR A 257 -7.10 13.42 7.96
N TRP A 258 -7.68 14.26 8.79
CA TRP A 258 -7.66 14.13 10.26
C TRP A 258 -8.31 12.85 10.78
N ASN A 259 -9.20 12.21 10.00
CA ASN A 259 -10.03 11.10 10.45
C ASN A 259 -9.56 9.71 9.99
N ALA A 260 -8.55 9.63 9.13
CA ALA A 260 -8.02 8.36 8.66
C ALA A 260 -6.53 8.45 8.39
N ARG A 261 -5.75 7.53 8.95
CA ARG A 261 -4.31 7.45 8.72
C ARG A 261 -4.05 6.46 7.59
N LEU A 262 -3.64 6.96 6.45
CA LEU A 262 -3.18 6.11 5.35
C LEU A 262 -1.95 5.33 5.80
N ARG A 263 -1.93 4.03 5.52
CA ARG A 263 -0.81 3.14 5.83
C ARG A 263 -0.07 2.73 4.57
N SER A 264 -0.80 2.37 3.54
CA SER A 264 -0.21 2.07 2.23
C SER A 264 -1.20 2.35 1.11
N ILE A 265 -0.65 2.65 -0.07
CA ILE A 265 -1.37 2.68 -1.33
C ILE A 265 -0.65 1.74 -2.28
N SER A 266 -1.38 0.81 -2.85
CA SER A 266 -0.86 -0.17 -3.79
C SER A 266 -1.63 -0.12 -5.10
N LYS A 267 -0.91 -0.06 -6.21
CA LYS A 267 -1.49 -0.12 -7.55
C LYS A 267 -2.16 -1.48 -7.75
N THR A 268 -3.27 -1.47 -8.48
CA THR A 268 -3.87 -2.68 -9.05
C THR A 268 -3.41 -2.86 -10.49
N ASP A 269 -3.84 -3.93 -11.15
CA ASP A 269 -3.63 -4.10 -12.58
C ASP A 269 -4.30 -3.00 -13.41
N ASP A 270 -5.40 -2.46 -12.91
CA ASP A 270 -6.05 -1.29 -13.45
C ASP A 270 -5.36 -0.04 -12.91
N LYS A 271 -4.65 0.67 -13.78
CA LYS A 271 -3.86 1.86 -13.42
C LYS A 271 -4.67 3.00 -12.80
N GLU A 272 -5.99 2.93 -12.86
CA GLU A 272 -6.89 3.92 -12.27
C GLU A 272 -7.47 3.47 -10.93
N LYS A 273 -7.12 2.25 -10.46
CA LYS A 273 -7.59 1.70 -9.19
C LYS A 273 -6.44 1.34 -8.27
N PHE A 274 -6.68 1.49 -6.98
CA PHE A 274 -5.68 1.33 -5.94
C PHE A 274 -6.30 0.67 -4.71
N PHE A 275 -5.57 -0.26 -4.10
CA PHE A 275 -5.86 -0.68 -2.74
C PHE A 275 -5.24 0.27 -1.75
N VAL A 276 -6.07 0.73 -0.83
CA VAL A 276 -5.68 1.68 0.23
C VAL A 276 -5.91 1.01 1.57
N SER A 277 -4.87 0.94 2.39
CA SER A 277 -5.01 0.59 3.79
C SER A 277 -5.00 1.83 4.67
N MET A 278 -5.96 1.91 5.56
CA MET A 278 -6.18 3.05 6.45
C MET A 278 -6.42 2.59 7.88
N ASP A 279 -5.87 3.32 8.84
CA ASP A 279 -6.27 3.21 10.24
C ASP A 279 -7.34 4.26 10.52
N LYS A 280 -8.55 3.81 10.77
CA LYS A 280 -9.67 4.65 11.17
C LYS A 280 -10.18 4.19 12.53
N ASP A 281 -10.14 5.09 13.51
CA ASP A 281 -10.58 4.81 14.87
C ASP A 281 -9.90 3.58 15.51
N GLY A 282 -8.60 3.39 15.21
CA GLY A 282 -7.83 2.24 15.71
C GLY A 282 -8.13 0.92 15.01
N LYS A 283 -8.89 0.95 13.91
CA LYS A 283 -9.21 -0.23 13.11
C LYS A 283 -8.62 -0.08 11.71
N MET A 284 -7.88 -1.10 11.28
CA MET A 284 -7.38 -1.15 9.91
C MET A 284 -8.54 -1.40 8.96
N GLN A 285 -8.66 -0.54 7.97
CA GLN A 285 -9.57 -0.68 6.84
C GLN A 285 -8.76 -0.91 5.57
N LEU A 286 -9.23 -1.79 4.73
CA LEU A 286 -8.68 -2.07 3.41
C LEU A 286 -9.79 -1.87 2.38
N ALA A 287 -9.55 -1.02 1.41
CA ALA A 287 -10.55 -0.70 0.39
C ALA A 287 -9.88 -0.40 -0.96
N GLU A 288 -10.61 -0.65 -2.03
CA GLU A 288 -10.24 -0.26 -3.38
C GLU A 288 -10.87 1.09 -3.72
N HIS A 289 -10.05 2.01 -4.22
CA HIS A 289 -10.42 3.36 -4.60
C HIS A 289 -9.98 3.69 -6.01
N THR A 290 -10.62 4.69 -6.62
CA THR A 290 -10.19 5.24 -7.90
C THR A 290 -9.02 6.22 -7.72
N LEU A 291 -8.30 6.49 -8.82
CA LEU A 291 -7.34 7.60 -8.85
C LEU A 291 -8.02 8.94 -8.51
N ALA A 292 -9.25 9.15 -8.94
CA ALA A 292 -9.99 10.37 -8.64
C ALA A 292 -10.26 10.54 -7.14
N ASP A 293 -10.54 9.47 -6.41
CA ASP A 293 -10.71 9.50 -4.94
C ASP A 293 -9.41 9.89 -4.25
N ILE A 294 -8.29 9.31 -4.71
CA ILE A 294 -6.96 9.67 -4.20
C ILE A 294 -6.64 11.14 -4.48
N GLN A 295 -6.92 11.62 -5.68
CA GLN A 295 -6.68 13.01 -6.06
C GLN A 295 -7.56 13.99 -5.30
N LYS A 296 -8.83 13.67 -5.09
CA LYS A 296 -9.78 14.45 -4.29
C LYS A 296 -9.62 14.20 -2.79
N ARG A 297 -8.99 13.06 -2.44
CA ARG A 297 -8.79 12.57 -1.06
C ARG A 297 -10.08 12.33 -0.33
N ASP A 298 -11.04 11.85 -1.08
CA ASP A 298 -12.31 11.39 -0.57
C ASP A 298 -12.31 9.87 -0.56
N PHE A 299 -12.06 9.31 0.61
CA PHE A 299 -12.08 7.88 0.87
C PHE A 299 -13.40 7.40 1.48
N SER A 300 -14.45 8.21 1.39
CA SER A 300 -15.76 7.90 1.97
C SER A 300 -16.56 6.88 1.16
N GLN A 301 -16.28 6.77 -0.14
CA GLN A 301 -17.01 5.93 -1.08
C GLN A 301 -16.06 5.00 -1.85
N PRO A 302 -15.57 3.92 -1.23
CA PRO A 302 -14.72 2.97 -1.93
C PRO A 302 -15.49 2.25 -3.05
N ILE A 303 -14.77 1.77 -4.07
CA ILE A 303 -15.33 0.86 -5.08
C ILE A 303 -15.79 -0.42 -4.38
N ARG A 304 -14.93 -0.95 -3.51
CA ARG A 304 -15.23 -2.09 -2.64
C ARG A 304 -14.36 -2.04 -1.40
N SER A 305 -14.85 -2.62 -0.31
CA SER A 305 -14.15 -2.65 0.98
C SER A 305 -14.07 -4.07 1.53
N PHE A 306 -13.05 -4.31 2.34
CA PHE A 306 -12.89 -5.59 3.03
C PHE A 306 -13.97 -5.76 4.10
N ALA A 307 -14.79 -6.77 3.94
CA ALA A 307 -15.71 -7.24 4.97
C ALA A 307 -14.98 -8.31 5.78
N GLY A 308 -14.44 -7.91 6.93
CA GLY A 308 -13.73 -8.84 7.80
C GLY A 308 -14.64 -9.99 8.24
N ASP A 309 -14.23 -11.22 7.96
CA ASP A 309 -14.90 -12.45 8.42
C ASP A 309 -14.37 -12.96 9.78
N GLY A 310 -13.52 -12.17 10.42
CA GLY A 310 -12.83 -12.51 11.67
C GLY A 310 -11.62 -13.44 11.52
N ARG A 311 -11.32 -13.92 10.30
CA ARG A 311 -10.15 -14.79 10.05
C ARG A 311 -8.89 -13.99 9.79
N VAL A 312 -9.03 -12.81 9.19
CA VAL A 312 -7.91 -11.96 8.84
C VAL A 312 -7.84 -10.78 9.78
N SER A 313 -6.75 -10.67 10.50
CA SER A 313 -6.40 -9.47 11.25
C SER A 313 -5.54 -8.59 10.35
N LEU A 314 -5.89 -7.33 10.21
CA LEU A 314 -5.14 -6.34 9.42
C LEU A 314 -4.44 -5.32 10.34
N PRO A 315 -3.54 -5.74 11.25
CA PRO A 315 -2.77 -4.79 12.03
C PRO A 315 -1.74 -4.13 11.11
N SER A 316 -1.58 -2.82 11.16
CA SER A 316 -0.47 -2.02 10.57
C SER A 316 0.38 -2.73 9.50
N GLN A 317 -0.27 -3.28 8.48
CA GLN A 317 0.39 -4.10 7.48
C GLN A 317 0.72 -3.29 6.22
N THR A 318 1.85 -3.60 5.62
CA THR A 318 2.16 -3.17 4.25
C THR A 318 1.45 -4.09 3.29
N ILE A 319 0.80 -3.52 2.28
CA ILE A 319 -0.04 -4.24 1.34
C ILE A 319 0.46 -3.99 -0.07
N VAL A 320 0.57 -5.05 -0.84
CA VAL A 320 0.85 -5.00 -2.27
C VAL A 320 -0.22 -5.81 -2.99
N THR A 321 -0.81 -5.24 -4.04
CA THR A 321 -1.67 -5.98 -4.94
C THR A 321 -0.81 -6.76 -5.92
N TYR A 322 -1.25 -7.99 -6.19
CA TYR A 322 -0.71 -8.81 -7.26
C TYR A 322 -1.82 -9.16 -8.24
N GLN A 323 -1.42 -9.37 -9.51
CA GLN A 323 -2.34 -9.64 -10.62
C GLN A 323 -3.47 -10.62 -10.30
N LYS A 324 -4.60 -10.47 -10.97
CA LYS A 324 -5.76 -11.39 -10.90
C LYS A 324 -6.37 -11.50 -9.50
N GLU A 325 -6.69 -10.36 -8.91
CA GLU A 325 -7.42 -10.34 -7.65
C GLU A 325 -6.69 -11.02 -6.49
N LYS A 326 -5.40 -10.74 -6.34
CA LYS A 326 -4.60 -11.22 -5.21
C LYS A 326 -4.01 -10.06 -4.43
N LEU A 327 -3.93 -10.23 -3.12
CA LEU A 327 -3.24 -9.32 -2.20
C LEU A 327 -2.07 -10.04 -1.56
N ILE A 328 -0.93 -9.37 -1.53
CA ILE A 328 0.22 -9.78 -0.73
C ILE A 328 0.37 -8.79 0.41
N MET A 329 0.53 -9.30 1.61
CA MET A 329 0.63 -8.50 2.83
C MET A 329 1.78 -8.99 3.70
N THR A 330 2.29 -8.10 4.55
CA THR A 330 3.26 -8.46 5.58
C THR A 330 2.96 -7.78 6.90
N ASN A 331 3.22 -8.47 8.00
CA ASN A 331 3.27 -7.92 9.34
C ASN A 331 4.72 -7.85 9.89
N GLY A 332 5.70 -7.93 9.00
CA GLY A 332 7.12 -7.99 9.33
C GLY A 332 7.67 -9.42 9.39
N ALA A 333 7.14 -10.26 10.26
CA ALA A 333 7.64 -11.64 10.48
C ALA A 333 7.11 -12.66 9.45
N LYS A 334 6.14 -12.29 8.64
CA LYS A 334 5.41 -13.19 7.77
C LYS A 334 4.97 -12.48 6.49
N LEU A 335 5.09 -13.16 5.37
CA LEU A 335 4.45 -12.81 4.11
C LEU A 335 3.18 -13.63 3.96
N GLU A 336 2.14 -13.02 3.47
CA GLU A 336 0.85 -13.64 3.25
C GLU A 336 0.32 -13.26 1.88
N ARG A 337 -0.16 -14.24 1.12
CA ARG A 337 -0.87 -14.03 -0.12
C ARG A 337 -2.30 -14.52 0.04
N TRP A 338 -3.23 -13.70 -0.38
CA TRP A 338 -4.66 -13.95 -0.32
C TRP A 338 -5.29 -13.75 -1.68
N GLU A 339 -6.31 -14.52 -1.99
CA GLU A 339 -7.19 -14.28 -3.13
C GLU A 339 -8.34 -13.37 -2.72
N ILE A 340 -8.62 -12.36 -3.53
CA ILE A 340 -9.79 -11.51 -3.34
C ILE A 340 -10.99 -12.21 -3.92
N ARG A 341 -12.04 -12.37 -3.13
CA ARG A 341 -13.33 -12.89 -3.54
C ARG A 341 -14.40 -11.86 -3.31
N ASN A 342 -15.11 -11.50 -4.33
CA ASN A 342 -16.25 -10.62 -4.19
C ASN A 342 -17.40 -11.36 -3.49
N HIS A 343 -18.08 -10.68 -2.60
CA HIS A 343 -19.34 -11.19 -2.08
C HIS A 343 -20.31 -11.41 -3.26
N PRO A 344 -20.98 -12.55 -3.34
CA PRO A 344 -21.96 -12.76 -4.38
C PRO A 344 -23.04 -11.68 -4.26
N SER A 345 -23.24 -10.94 -5.34
CA SER A 345 -24.36 -10.01 -5.43
C SER A 345 -25.66 -10.79 -5.50
N TYR A 346 -26.53 -10.64 -4.54
CA TYR A 346 -27.88 -11.15 -4.63
C TYR A 346 -28.71 -10.17 -5.43
N GLU A 347 -29.00 -10.46 -6.67
CA GLU A 347 -30.05 -9.77 -7.40
C GLU A 347 -31.41 -10.21 -6.82
N ILE A 348 -32.05 -9.32 -6.09
CA ILE A 348 -33.46 -9.50 -5.73
C ILE A 348 -34.27 -9.18 -6.96
N GLN A 349 -34.61 -10.21 -7.73
CA GLN A 349 -35.53 -10.04 -8.84
C GLN A 349 -36.94 -9.75 -8.28
N PRO A 350 -37.63 -8.71 -8.77
CA PRO A 350 -39.01 -8.47 -8.40
C PRO A 350 -39.87 -9.67 -8.79
N ARG A 351 -40.66 -10.20 -7.86
CA ARG A 351 -41.63 -11.24 -8.19
C ARG A 351 -42.54 -10.74 -9.30
N GLN A 352 -42.50 -11.38 -10.44
CA GLN A 352 -43.53 -11.17 -11.44
C GLN A 352 -44.90 -11.53 -10.83
N LYS A 353 -45.85 -10.60 -10.87
CA LYS A 353 -47.22 -10.81 -10.45
C LYS A 353 -47.94 -11.70 -11.41
#